data_befd2d34b861b18deeb7fa349b97e38b
#
_entry.id   befd2d34b861b18deeb7fa349b97e38b
#
_cell.length_a   1.000
_cell.length_b   1.000
_cell.length_c   1.000
_cell.angle_alpha   90.00
_cell.angle_beta   90.00
_cell.angle_gamma   90.00
#
_symmetry.space_group_name_H-M   'P 1'
#
loop_
_entity.id
_entity.type
_entity.pdbx_description
1 polymer ?
#
loop_
_entity_poly.entity_id
_entity_poly.type
_entity_poly.pdbx_seq_one_letter_code
_entity_poly.pdbx_strand_id
1 'polypeptide(L)'
;EVGAFESHFGELSRAISDSVIVGHNVLDFDWRFLEMECLRAGVETPIPRAIVDTLVISRRLMIPGRHRLGDLCEKFGIPLDGAHRAGADASATLLLLWRIMQRYPEKFKGTLDEVLASFSN
;
A
#
# COMPACT_ATOMS: atom_id res chain seq x y z
N GLU A 1 7.79 -17.57 -16.61
CA GLU A 1 9.11 -17.85 -17.14
C GLU A 1 10.17 -17.68 -16.07
N VAL A 2 11.09 -18.64 -15.99
CA VAL A 2 12.08 -18.70 -14.90
C VAL A 2 12.95 -17.47 -14.82
N GLY A 3 13.42 -16.95 -15.96
CA GLY A 3 14.33 -15.84 -15.98
C GLY A 3 13.71 -14.47 -15.97
N ALA A 4 12.38 -14.37 -16.05
CA ALA A 4 11.72 -13.08 -16.22
C ALA A 4 11.92 -12.16 -15.01
N PHE A 5 11.76 -12.71 -13.81
CA PHE A 5 11.92 -11.93 -12.59
C PHE A 5 13.37 -11.49 -12.41
N GLU A 6 14.31 -12.44 -12.55
CA GLU A 6 15.73 -12.16 -12.35
C GLU A 6 16.26 -11.16 -13.36
N SER A 7 15.81 -11.24 -14.63
CA SER A 7 16.32 -10.36 -15.67
C SER A 7 15.89 -8.91 -15.47
N HIS A 8 14.79 -8.67 -14.77
CA HIS A 8 14.27 -7.33 -14.51
C HIS A 8 14.45 -6.89 -13.06
N PHE A 9 15.08 -7.72 -12.24
CA PHE A 9 15.18 -7.44 -10.81
C PHE A 9 15.93 -6.14 -10.52
N GLY A 10 17.00 -5.85 -11.25
CA GLY A 10 17.78 -4.63 -11.01
C GLY A 10 16.96 -3.36 -11.19
N GLU A 11 16.14 -3.31 -12.24
CA GLU A 11 15.27 -2.17 -12.49
C GLU A 11 14.17 -2.09 -11.45
N LEU A 12 13.54 -3.22 -11.12
CA LEU A 12 12.49 -3.27 -10.12
C LEU A 12 13.01 -2.85 -8.75
N SER A 13 14.18 -3.35 -8.37
CA SER A 13 14.79 -3.03 -7.08
C SER A 13 15.05 -1.53 -6.96
N ARG A 14 15.58 -0.90 -8.00
CA ARG A 14 15.83 0.54 -7.98
C ARG A 14 14.53 1.33 -7.90
N ALA A 15 13.52 0.91 -8.67
CA ALA A 15 12.21 1.58 -8.65
C ALA A 15 11.58 1.51 -7.26
N ILE A 16 11.63 0.36 -6.62
CA ILE A 16 11.07 0.18 -5.28
C ILE A 16 11.84 0.99 -4.25
N SER A 17 13.18 0.96 -4.30
CA SER A 17 14.03 1.65 -3.31
C SER A 17 13.82 3.16 -3.30
N ASP A 18 13.45 3.74 -4.44
CA ASP A 18 13.23 5.18 -4.56
C ASP A 18 11.77 5.57 -4.38
N SER A 19 10.89 4.60 -4.10
CA SER A 19 9.45 4.82 -4.15
C SER A 19 8.78 4.74 -2.79
N VAL A 20 7.66 5.44 -2.68
CA VAL A 20 6.69 5.22 -1.61
C VAL A 20 5.64 4.27 -2.18
N ILE A 21 5.47 3.14 -1.52
CA ILE A 21 4.49 2.14 -1.93
C ILE A 21 3.18 2.39 -1.20
N VAL A 22 2.09 2.51 -1.93
CA VAL A 22 0.76 2.71 -1.35
C VAL A 22 -0.11 1.52 -1.71
N GLY A 23 -0.76 0.94 -0.73
CA GLY A 23 -1.65 -0.18 -0.98
C GLY A 23 -2.60 -0.40 0.19
N HIS A 24 -3.50 -1.35 0.01
CA HIS A 24 -4.45 -1.75 1.05
C HIS A 24 -4.13 -3.19 1.45
N ASN A 25 -3.68 -3.38 2.67
CA ASN A 25 -3.23 -4.68 3.17
C ASN A 25 -2.01 -5.19 2.38
N VAL A 26 -1.18 -4.27 1.93
CA VAL A 26 -0.05 -4.59 1.07
C VAL A 26 1.02 -5.41 1.80
N LEU A 27 1.19 -5.16 3.10
CA LEU A 27 2.21 -5.87 3.88
C LEU A 27 1.92 -7.35 4.04
N ASP A 28 0.63 -7.72 4.18
CA ASP A 28 0.26 -9.11 4.41
C ASP A 28 0.13 -9.94 3.14
N PHE A 29 -0.04 -9.30 1.98
CA PHE A 29 -0.25 -10.03 0.73
C PHE A 29 0.83 -9.70 -0.30
N ASP A 30 0.75 -8.53 -0.92
CA ASP A 30 1.61 -8.21 -2.04
C ASP A 30 3.08 -8.18 -1.65
N TRP A 31 3.39 -7.60 -0.49
CA TRP A 31 4.76 -7.50 -0.05
C TRP A 31 5.33 -8.86 0.32
N ARG A 32 4.54 -9.70 0.98
CA ARG A 32 4.99 -11.05 1.33
C ARG A 32 5.22 -11.90 0.10
N PHE A 33 4.38 -11.72 -0.93
CA PHE A 33 4.59 -12.41 -2.20
C PHE A 33 5.94 -12.00 -2.79
N LEU A 34 6.25 -10.71 -2.80
CA LEU A 34 7.54 -10.23 -3.30
C LEU A 34 8.70 -10.81 -2.50
N GLU A 35 8.59 -10.82 -1.18
CA GLU A 35 9.63 -11.39 -0.32
C GLU A 35 9.88 -12.86 -0.66
N MET A 36 8.81 -13.62 -0.88
CA MET A 36 8.95 -15.04 -1.24
C MET A 36 9.61 -15.22 -2.60
N GLU A 37 9.27 -14.38 -3.56
CA GLU A 37 9.91 -14.45 -4.88
C GLU A 37 11.38 -14.07 -4.83
N CYS A 38 11.74 -13.09 -4.02
CA CYS A 38 13.14 -12.71 -3.82
C CYS A 38 13.92 -13.84 -3.16
N LEU A 39 13.33 -14.49 -2.17
CA LEU A 39 13.96 -15.62 -1.52
C LEU A 39 14.19 -16.76 -2.51
N ARG A 40 13.19 -17.05 -3.36
CA ARG A 40 13.31 -18.08 -4.37
C ARG A 40 14.42 -17.78 -5.38
N ALA A 41 14.55 -16.52 -5.76
CA ALA A 41 15.56 -16.08 -6.71
C ALA A 41 16.95 -15.92 -6.08
N GLY A 42 17.07 -16.01 -4.77
CA GLY A 42 18.34 -15.84 -4.07
C GLY A 42 18.82 -14.40 -3.99
N VAL A 43 17.90 -13.43 -4.00
CA VAL A 43 18.22 -12.02 -3.91
C VAL A 43 17.55 -11.40 -2.69
N GLU A 44 18.10 -10.28 -2.25
CA GLU A 44 17.52 -9.56 -1.12
C GLU A 44 16.27 -8.81 -1.55
N THR A 45 15.27 -8.78 -0.68
CA THR A 45 14.07 -7.99 -0.93
C THR A 45 14.43 -6.50 -0.89
N PRO A 46 14.05 -5.72 -1.93
CA PRO A 46 14.32 -4.29 -1.92
C PRO A 46 13.55 -3.59 -0.80
N ILE A 47 14.14 -2.53 -0.29
CA ILE A 47 13.53 -1.76 0.80
C ILE A 47 13.03 -0.43 0.20
N PRO A 48 11.71 -0.21 0.15
CA PRO A 48 11.19 1.06 -0.36
C PRO A 48 11.46 2.19 0.63
N ARG A 49 11.34 3.42 0.16
CA ARG A 49 11.46 4.59 1.01
C ARG A 49 10.41 4.57 2.11
N ALA A 50 9.20 4.16 1.79
CA ALA A 50 8.12 4.02 2.75
C ALA A 50 7.04 3.12 2.18
N ILE A 51 6.27 2.49 3.07
CA ILE A 51 5.07 1.74 2.70
C ILE A 51 3.89 2.38 3.43
N VAL A 52 2.90 2.83 2.67
CA VAL A 52 1.68 3.41 3.22
C VAL A 52 0.56 2.39 3.01
N ASP A 53 0.09 1.80 4.09
CA ASP A 53 -0.94 0.77 4.03
C ASP A 53 -2.25 1.34 4.57
N THR A 54 -3.22 1.53 3.71
CA THR A 54 -4.51 2.11 4.08
C THR A 54 -5.30 1.23 5.04
N LEU A 55 -5.06 -0.08 5.05
CA LEU A 55 -5.67 -0.96 6.06
C LEU A 55 -5.13 -0.63 7.45
N VAL A 56 -3.82 -0.49 7.58
CA VAL A 56 -3.20 -0.14 8.86
C VAL A 56 -3.70 1.22 9.33
N ILE A 57 -3.71 2.20 8.44
CA ILE A 57 -4.17 3.56 8.77
C ILE A 57 -5.62 3.55 9.22
N SER A 58 -6.51 2.85 8.51
CA SER A 58 -7.92 2.81 8.85
C SER A 58 -8.15 2.16 10.23
N ARG A 59 -7.38 1.14 10.55
CA ARG A 59 -7.46 0.49 11.86
C ARG A 59 -6.95 1.40 12.97
N ARG A 60 -5.84 2.10 12.74
CA ARG A 60 -5.27 3.01 13.72
C ARG A 60 -6.18 4.21 13.99
N LEU A 61 -6.86 4.69 12.97
CA LEU A 61 -7.83 5.77 13.12
C LEU A 61 -9.14 5.27 13.74
N MET A 62 -9.31 3.97 13.89
CA MET A 62 -10.52 3.34 14.41
C MET A 62 -11.76 3.77 13.63
N ILE A 63 -11.63 3.79 12.30
CA ILE A 63 -12.75 4.11 11.42
C ILE A 63 -13.85 3.06 11.65
N PRO A 64 -15.09 3.48 11.93
CA PRO A 64 -16.16 2.52 12.19
C PRO A 64 -16.44 1.60 11.02
N GLY A 65 -16.80 0.35 11.32
CA GLY A 65 -17.18 -0.62 10.31
C GLY A 65 -16.04 -1.53 9.91
N ARG A 66 -16.23 -2.22 8.79
CA ARG A 66 -15.23 -3.12 8.28
C ARG A 66 -14.16 -2.34 7.53
N HIS A 67 -12.96 -2.90 7.48
CA HIS A 67 -11.80 -2.22 6.92
C HIS A 67 -11.32 -2.82 5.60
N ARG A 68 -12.16 -3.63 4.94
CA ARG A 68 -11.84 -4.10 3.59
C ARG A 68 -11.91 -2.92 2.63
N LEU A 69 -11.15 -2.99 1.54
CA LEU A 69 -11.10 -1.89 0.59
C LEU A 69 -12.50 -1.49 0.10
N GLY A 70 -13.32 -2.47 -0.27
CA GLY A 70 -14.68 -2.19 -0.72
C GLY A 70 -15.53 -1.48 0.31
N ASP A 71 -15.44 -1.91 1.57
CA ASP A 71 -16.23 -1.31 2.65
C ASP A 71 -15.81 0.14 2.90
N LEU A 72 -14.51 0.40 2.89
CA LEU A 72 -14.00 1.76 3.08
C LEU A 72 -14.33 2.65 1.89
N CYS A 73 -14.22 2.14 0.68
CA CYS A 73 -14.60 2.91 -0.51
C CYS A 73 -16.07 3.28 -0.47
N GLU A 74 -16.93 2.36 -0.07
CA GLU A 74 -18.35 2.66 0.07
C GLU A 74 -18.58 3.76 1.11
N LYS A 75 -17.91 3.66 2.26
CA LYS A 75 -18.04 4.66 3.33
C LYS A 75 -17.61 6.04 2.87
N PHE A 76 -16.55 6.13 2.08
CA PHE A 76 -16.01 7.43 1.62
C PHE A 76 -16.54 7.86 0.25
N GLY A 77 -17.54 7.15 -0.27
CA GLY A 77 -18.19 7.54 -1.54
C GLY A 77 -17.32 7.35 -2.77
N ILE A 78 -16.45 6.36 -2.73
CA ILE A 78 -15.56 6.05 -3.85
C ILE A 78 -16.14 4.87 -4.64
N PRO A 79 -16.51 5.08 -5.92
CA PRO A 79 -17.00 3.96 -6.71
C PRO A 79 -15.88 2.97 -6.99
N LEU A 80 -16.18 1.68 -6.86
CA LEU A 80 -15.22 0.61 -7.08
C LEU A 80 -15.70 -0.23 -8.25
N ASP A 81 -15.83 0.41 -9.41
CA ASP A 81 -16.26 -0.26 -10.62
C ASP A 81 -15.15 -1.16 -11.15
N GLY A 82 -15.53 -2.30 -11.69
CA GLY A 82 -14.56 -3.25 -12.20
C GLY A 82 -13.76 -3.88 -11.08
N ALA A 83 -14.42 -4.19 -9.98
CA ALA A 83 -13.80 -4.86 -8.83
C ALA A 83 -12.93 -6.03 -9.29
N HIS A 84 -11.80 -6.22 -8.64
CA HIS A 84 -10.79 -7.23 -8.95
C HIS A 84 -9.92 -6.91 -10.15
N ARG A 85 -10.00 -5.70 -10.69
CA ARG A 85 -9.03 -5.23 -11.67
C ARG A 85 -7.94 -4.48 -10.92
N ALA A 86 -6.70 -4.89 -11.11
CA ALA A 86 -5.56 -4.32 -10.37
C ALA A 86 -5.48 -2.81 -10.50
N GLY A 87 -5.69 -2.28 -11.71
CA GLY A 87 -5.63 -0.84 -11.94
C GLY A 87 -6.73 -0.07 -11.22
N ALA A 88 -7.96 -0.62 -11.24
CA ALA A 88 -9.09 0.00 -10.55
C ALA A 88 -8.87 0.00 -9.03
N ASP A 89 -8.36 -1.10 -8.49
CA ASP A 89 -8.10 -1.21 -7.05
C ASP A 89 -6.99 -0.27 -6.61
N ALA A 90 -5.95 -0.12 -7.42
CA ALA A 90 -4.86 0.81 -7.12
C ALA A 90 -5.34 2.26 -7.11
N SER A 91 -6.14 2.64 -8.12
CA SER A 91 -6.70 3.99 -8.20
C SER A 91 -7.64 4.26 -7.03
N ALA A 92 -8.49 3.28 -6.68
CA ALA A 92 -9.41 3.41 -5.56
C ALA A 92 -8.65 3.56 -4.24
N THR A 93 -7.54 2.83 -4.07
CA THR A 93 -6.74 2.92 -2.86
C THR A 93 -6.10 4.30 -2.70
N LEU A 94 -5.58 4.87 -3.78
CA LEU A 94 -5.01 6.21 -3.75
C LEU A 94 -6.07 7.26 -3.41
N LEU A 95 -7.25 7.12 -4.00
CA LEU A 95 -8.35 8.04 -3.72
C LEU A 95 -8.84 7.87 -2.29
N LEU A 96 -8.87 6.64 -1.80
CA LEU A 96 -9.22 6.37 -0.41
C LEU A 96 -8.26 7.06 0.55
N LEU A 97 -6.95 6.92 0.30
CA LEU A 97 -5.95 7.60 1.12
C LEU A 97 -6.19 9.11 1.12
N TRP A 98 -6.44 9.68 -0.06
CA TRP A 98 -6.72 11.11 -0.19
C TRP A 98 -7.94 11.53 0.65
N ARG A 99 -9.03 10.75 0.57
CA ARG A 99 -10.25 11.04 1.33
C ARG A 99 -10.04 10.90 2.84
N ILE A 100 -9.27 9.91 3.26
CA ILE A 100 -8.91 9.72 4.67
C ILE A 100 -8.12 10.94 5.17
N MET A 101 -7.15 11.41 4.40
CA MET A 101 -6.36 12.59 4.76
C MET A 101 -7.23 13.83 4.89
N GLN A 102 -8.21 13.99 4.01
CA GLN A 102 -9.13 15.11 4.06
C GLN A 102 -10.06 15.03 5.28
N ARG A 103 -10.45 13.81 5.66
CA ARG A 103 -11.38 13.60 6.76
C ARG A 103 -10.70 13.71 8.13
N TYR A 104 -9.42 13.37 8.21
CA TYR A 104 -8.66 13.37 9.46
C TYR A 104 -7.38 14.21 9.32
N PRO A 105 -7.49 15.49 8.97
CA PRO A 105 -6.30 16.29 8.67
C PRO A 105 -5.31 16.40 9.82
N GLU A 106 -5.79 16.33 11.06
CA GLU A 106 -4.92 16.44 12.24
C GLU A 106 -3.96 15.27 12.37
N LYS A 107 -4.28 14.14 11.76
CA LYS A 107 -3.45 12.93 11.86
C LYS A 107 -2.38 12.86 10.79
N PHE A 108 -2.40 13.79 9.83
CA PHE A 108 -1.50 13.78 8.68
C PHE A 108 -0.64 15.06 8.60
N LYS A 109 -0.43 15.71 9.72
CA LYS A 109 0.43 16.89 9.79
C LYS A 109 1.88 16.47 10.00
N GLY A 110 2.79 17.19 9.38
CA GLY A 110 4.21 16.94 9.51
C GLY A 110 4.80 16.27 8.30
N THR A 111 6.00 15.78 8.45
CA THR A 111 6.70 15.09 7.38
C THR A 111 6.12 13.68 7.18
N LEU A 112 6.43 13.08 6.02
CA LEU A 112 6.01 11.71 5.74
C LEU A 112 6.50 10.77 6.83
N ASP A 113 7.75 10.90 7.25
CA ASP A 113 8.32 10.02 8.29
C ASP A 113 7.60 10.18 9.62
N GLU A 114 7.25 11.40 10.00
CA GLU A 114 6.51 11.66 11.23
C GLU A 114 5.11 11.06 11.18
N VAL A 115 4.42 11.22 10.06
CA VAL A 115 3.08 10.67 9.88
C VAL A 115 3.10 9.15 9.94
N LEU A 116 4.02 8.52 9.22
CA LEU A 116 4.11 7.06 9.20
C LEU A 116 4.49 6.50 10.56
N ALA A 117 5.38 7.19 11.29
CA ALA A 117 5.74 6.76 12.64
C ALA A 117 4.53 6.77 13.57
N SER A 118 3.61 7.71 13.40
CA SER A 118 2.41 7.78 14.24
C SER A 118 1.45 6.63 14.00
N PHE A 119 1.50 5.98 12.84
CA PHE A 119 0.66 4.82 12.53
C PHE A 119 1.37 3.48 12.74
N SER A 120 2.63 3.49 13.11
CA SER A 120 3.35 2.26 13.39
C SER A 120 3.19 1.85 14.86
N ASN A 121 3.55 0.61 15.16
CA ASN A 121 3.50 0.10 16.53
C ASN A 121 4.68 0.58 17.34
#